data_3f95f1a0d7f9e5f9bb2a3789acae1dfe
#
_entry.id   3f95f1a0d7f9e5f9bb2a3789acae1dfe
#
_cell.length_a   1.000
_cell.length_b   1.000
_cell.length_c   1.000
_cell.angle_alpha   90.00
_cell.angle_beta   90.00
_cell.angle_gamma   90.00
#
_symmetry.space_group_name_H-M   'P 1'
#
loop_
_entity.id
_entity.type
_entity.pdbx_description
1 polymer ?
#
loop_
_entity_poly.entity_id
_entity_poly.type
_entity_poly.pdbx_seq_one_letter_code
_entity_poly.pdbx_strand_id
1 'polypeptide(L)'
;MSKAAKKSILYALGVLALIALAMWLRYASRHIFHSPAVSHLRSGIYVFLFSVWCYFLWIRIVQTQARRYLLAISVLMVLWILLRSIKYSIENTDAERWLWYFYYFPMLFIPMLSVFVSRSLGKGEDFRLPRWTKILYVPTLLLLLLVLTNDLHQQVFSFPSGVLSDREYRYEGGYFFVMGWEALCAGFAFLSMAKNCRIPRSRRIRWLPLVPLALSLAYACAYVKKVYWVWVLAGDMTVSQCLIFASILECCIQCGLIQSNLGYDELFEATSLPVQITDQAFCSQYVSVAMQGALPQSELRQMQQDTAHLGDDTLLKRHKLRRGWVFWKEDISALNQIRKELELTRDELRDTGDVLAAENAQRARWLKLTEENRLYDMMEAQTARQIAMLRDLLAELQKAEEPDRARRLLGQVIIIGTYIKRRSNLTFVGVQRG
;
A
#
# COMPACT_ATOMS: atom_id res chain seq x y z
N MET A 1 23.80 -2.09 19.50
CA MET A 1 22.62 -1.24 19.75
C MET A 1 22.70 -0.02 18.84
N SER A 2 21.74 0.18 17.95
CA SER A 2 21.75 1.30 16.99
C SER A 2 21.70 2.66 17.70
N LYS A 3 22.22 3.74 17.04
CA LYS A 3 22.13 5.11 17.59
C LYS A 3 20.68 5.52 17.88
N ALA A 4 19.73 5.05 17.07
CA ALA A 4 18.30 5.28 17.26
C ALA A 4 17.76 4.63 18.54
N ALA A 5 18.15 3.37 18.82
CA ALA A 5 17.76 2.66 20.03
C ALA A 5 18.30 3.35 21.30
N LYS A 6 19.54 3.87 21.28
CA LYS A 6 20.11 4.64 22.41
C LYS A 6 19.32 5.93 22.68
N LYS A 7 18.93 6.68 21.62
CA LYS A 7 18.09 7.88 21.76
C LYS A 7 16.72 7.55 22.34
N SER A 8 16.06 6.50 21.86
CA SER A 8 14.74 6.09 22.37
C SER A 8 14.78 5.71 23.85
N ILE A 9 15.82 5.00 24.29
CA ILE A 9 16.01 4.65 25.70
C ILE A 9 16.25 5.90 26.55
N LEU A 10 17.06 6.85 26.06
CA LEU A 10 17.31 8.09 26.78
C LEU A 10 16.03 8.92 26.96
N TYR A 11 15.18 9.01 25.94
CA TYR A 11 13.87 9.65 26.06
C TYR A 11 12.96 8.95 27.06
N ALA A 12 12.89 7.62 27.03
CA ALA A 12 12.10 6.84 27.98
C ALA A 12 12.57 7.06 29.43
N LEU A 13 13.88 7.06 29.66
CA LEU A 13 14.44 7.36 30.96
C LEU A 13 14.13 8.77 31.41
N GLY A 14 14.19 9.77 30.53
CA GLY A 14 13.82 11.16 30.84
C GLY A 14 12.34 11.28 31.25
N VAL A 15 11.42 10.63 30.52
CA VAL A 15 10.01 10.59 30.87
C VAL A 15 9.75 9.92 32.21
N LEU A 16 10.40 8.78 32.47
CA LEU A 16 10.30 8.08 33.75
C LEU A 16 10.85 8.93 34.93
N ALA A 17 11.96 9.65 34.72
CA ALA A 17 12.51 10.56 35.71
C ALA A 17 11.54 11.72 36.04
N LEU A 18 10.89 12.32 35.04
CA LEU A 18 9.87 13.35 35.22
C LEU A 18 8.65 12.83 36.00
N ILE A 19 8.18 11.63 35.70
CA ILE A 19 7.08 10.98 36.41
C ILE A 19 7.47 10.71 37.85
N ALA A 20 8.67 10.15 38.08
CA ALA A 20 9.20 9.91 39.42
C ALA A 20 9.33 11.20 40.24
N LEU A 21 9.83 12.28 39.63
CA LEU A 21 9.89 13.60 40.23
C LEU A 21 8.51 14.12 40.62
N ALA A 22 7.53 14.00 39.73
CA ALA A 22 6.15 14.42 39.98
C ALA A 22 5.48 13.59 41.12
N MET A 23 5.76 12.29 41.19
CA MET A 23 5.33 11.42 42.32
C MET A 23 6.00 11.81 43.63
N TRP A 24 7.30 12.10 43.60
CA TRP A 24 8.02 12.58 44.76
C TRP A 24 7.49 13.93 45.23
N LEU A 25 7.22 14.88 44.32
CA LEU A 25 6.62 16.17 44.66
C LEU A 25 5.24 16.00 45.30
N ARG A 26 4.44 14.99 44.86
CA ARG A 26 3.18 14.66 45.53
C ARG A 26 3.39 14.22 46.98
N TYR A 27 4.32 13.31 47.19
CA TYR A 27 4.68 12.87 48.55
C TYR A 27 5.15 14.05 49.42
N ALA A 28 6.08 14.84 48.88
CA ALA A 28 6.63 16.01 49.54
C ALA A 28 5.58 17.09 49.86
N SER A 29 4.63 17.34 48.93
CA SER A 29 3.53 18.29 49.17
C SER A 29 2.59 17.86 50.32
N ARG A 30 2.43 16.56 50.54
CA ARG A 30 1.55 16.04 51.61
C ARG A 30 2.22 15.91 52.95
N HIS A 31 3.51 15.59 52.97
CA HIS A 31 4.20 15.19 54.19
C HIS A 31 5.31 16.18 54.63
N ILE A 32 5.82 17.02 53.72
CA ILE A 32 6.99 17.86 53.98
C ILE A 32 6.62 19.35 53.90
N PHE A 33 6.12 19.80 52.79
CA PHE A 33 6.01 21.24 52.51
C PHE A 33 4.63 21.85 52.70
N HIS A 34 3.54 21.07 52.69
CA HIS A 34 2.16 21.49 52.80
C HIS A 34 1.80 22.75 51.97
N SER A 35 2.48 22.95 50.83
CA SER A 35 2.39 24.15 50.00
C SER A 35 1.58 23.92 48.71
N PRO A 36 0.59 24.78 48.39
CA PRO A 36 -0.13 24.75 47.12
C PRO A 36 0.79 24.89 45.92
N ALA A 37 1.88 25.67 46.01
CA ALA A 37 2.85 25.90 44.95
C ALA A 37 3.46 24.57 44.41
N VAL A 38 3.78 23.63 45.32
CA VAL A 38 4.32 22.32 44.94
C VAL A 38 3.31 21.50 44.16
N SER A 39 2.00 21.63 44.48
CA SER A 39 0.92 20.97 43.70
C SER A 39 0.79 21.54 42.30
N HIS A 40 0.92 22.86 42.13
CA HIS A 40 0.93 23.51 40.83
C HIS A 40 2.15 23.15 40.00
N LEU A 41 3.34 23.11 40.60
CA LEU A 41 4.57 22.68 39.95
C LEU A 41 4.41 21.24 39.39
N ARG A 42 3.86 20.33 40.19
CA ARG A 42 3.54 18.96 39.75
C ARG A 42 2.60 18.93 38.55
N SER A 43 1.51 19.72 38.57
CA SER A 43 0.58 19.84 37.45
C SER A 43 1.28 20.39 36.21
N GLY A 44 2.16 21.37 36.36
CA GLY A 44 2.99 21.91 35.29
C GLY A 44 3.89 20.87 34.62
N ILE A 45 4.51 19.98 35.42
CA ILE A 45 5.30 18.86 34.87
C ILE A 45 4.46 17.95 33.96
N TYR A 46 3.24 17.59 34.40
CA TYR A 46 2.37 16.74 33.57
C TYR A 46 1.85 17.46 32.32
N VAL A 47 1.45 18.73 32.42
CA VAL A 47 1.07 19.55 31.28
C VAL A 47 2.21 19.62 30.27
N PHE A 48 3.43 19.87 30.71
CA PHE A 48 4.63 19.87 29.87
C PHE A 48 4.82 18.50 29.20
N LEU A 49 4.76 17.40 29.96
CA LEU A 49 4.96 16.04 29.47
C LEU A 49 3.94 15.70 28.37
N PHE A 50 2.65 15.98 28.56
CA PHE A 50 1.61 15.71 27.57
C PHE A 50 1.67 16.67 26.38
N SER A 51 2.12 17.91 26.55
CA SER A 51 2.34 18.85 25.45
C SER A 51 3.50 18.40 24.55
N VAL A 52 4.59 17.94 25.15
CA VAL A 52 5.72 17.34 24.42
C VAL A 52 5.28 16.07 23.69
N TRP A 53 4.49 15.21 24.35
CA TRP A 53 3.94 14.03 23.71
C TRP A 53 3.02 14.39 22.52
N CYS A 54 2.18 15.42 22.67
CA CYS A 54 1.34 15.96 21.58
C CYS A 54 2.18 16.40 20.37
N TYR A 55 3.29 17.10 20.62
CA TYR A 55 4.24 17.51 19.57
C TYR A 55 4.87 16.30 18.86
N PHE A 56 5.30 15.28 19.62
CA PHE A 56 5.82 14.05 19.03
C PHE A 56 4.77 13.30 18.22
N LEU A 57 3.53 13.22 18.66
CA LEU A 57 2.43 12.62 17.88
C LEU A 57 2.23 13.34 16.54
N TRP A 58 2.31 14.67 16.54
CA TRP A 58 2.16 15.47 15.33
C TRP A 58 3.23 15.17 14.28
N ILE A 59 4.48 14.97 14.71
CA ILE A 59 5.60 14.65 13.81
C ILE A 59 5.58 13.18 13.36
N ARG A 60 5.30 12.25 14.30
CA ARG A 60 5.48 10.81 14.09
C ARG A 60 4.36 10.14 13.34
N ILE A 61 3.12 10.61 13.45
CA ILE A 61 1.97 9.95 12.85
C ILE A 61 1.76 10.41 11.42
N VAL A 62 1.86 9.45 10.47
CA VAL A 62 1.78 9.73 9.04
C VAL A 62 0.33 9.97 8.61
N GLN A 63 -0.59 9.11 9.04
CA GLN A 63 -1.98 9.15 8.61
C GLN A 63 -2.73 10.36 9.20
N THR A 64 -3.22 11.24 8.32
CA THR A 64 -3.82 12.53 8.69
C THR A 64 -5.02 12.40 9.63
N GLN A 65 -5.91 11.42 9.41
CA GLN A 65 -7.09 11.21 10.26
C GLN A 65 -6.72 10.69 11.65
N ALA A 66 -5.90 9.64 11.73
CA ALA A 66 -5.41 9.12 13.01
C ALA A 66 -4.67 10.19 13.80
N ARG A 67 -3.82 10.99 13.14
CA ARG A 67 -3.10 12.10 13.74
C ARG A 67 -4.04 13.12 14.38
N ARG A 68 -5.10 13.55 13.68
CA ARG A 68 -6.08 14.51 14.20
C ARG A 68 -6.75 14.01 15.48
N TYR A 69 -7.17 12.74 15.50
CA TYR A 69 -7.82 12.16 16.68
C TYR A 69 -6.83 11.96 17.84
N LEU A 70 -5.60 11.52 17.58
CA LEU A 70 -4.57 11.39 18.61
C LEU A 70 -4.17 12.74 19.21
N LEU A 71 -4.10 13.80 18.40
CA LEU A 71 -3.88 15.15 18.88
C LEU A 71 -5.06 15.64 19.74
N ALA A 72 -6.30 15.37 19.32
CA ALA A 72 -7.48 15.68 20.12
C ALA A 72 -7.47 14.95 21.48
N ILE A 73 -7.08 13.68 21.52
CA ILE A 73 -6.91 12.90 22.75
C ILE A 73 -5.86 13.57 23.66
N SER A 74 -4.71 13.94 23.11
CA SER A 74 -3.64 14.59 23.88
C SER A 74 -4.08 15.93 24.44
N VAL A 75 -4.78 16.75 23.66
CA VAL A 75 -5.36 18.02 24.12
C VAL A 75 -6.38 17.80 25.23
N LEU A 76 -7.25 16.77 25.10
CA LEU A 76 -8.21 16.41 26.16
C LEU A 76 -7.51 15.96 27.46
N MET A 77 -6.38 15.26 27.38
CA MET A 77 -5.57 14.90 28.56
C MET A 77 -5.01 16.14 29.24
N VAL A 78 -4.47 17.08 28.46
CA VAL A 78 -3.98 18.37 29.02
C VAL A 78 -5.14 19.13 29.67
N LEU A 79 -6.28 19.24 28.99
CA LEU A 79 -7.48 19.87 29.53
C LEU A 79 -7.94 19.22 30.85
N TRP A 80 -7.92 17.89 30.92
CA TRP A 80 -8.30 17.16 32.14
C TRP A 80 -7.38 17.51 33.32
N ILE A 81 -6.07 17.59 33.10
CA ILE A 81 -5.11 17.98 34.14
C ILE A 81 -5.29 19.44 34.56
N LEU A 82 -5.59 20.33 33.60
CA LEU A 82 -5.90 21.73 33.90
C LEU A 82 -7.18 21.88 34.73
N LEU A 83 -8.27 21.21 34.32
CA LEU A 83 -9.52 21.18 35.09
C LEU A 83 -9.27 20.68 36.52
N ARG A 84 -8.49 19.62 36.66
CA ARG A 84 -8.09 19.10 37.97
C ARG A 84 -7.28 20.11 38.76
N SER A 85 -6.32 20.82 38.14
CA SER A 85 -5.48 21.82 38.83
C SER A 85 -6.35 22.99 39.30
N ILE A 86 -7.28 23.46 38.46
CA ILE A 86 -8.20 24.54 38.81
C ILE A 86 -9.14 24.12 39.95
N LYS A 87 -9.68 22.89 39.88
CA LYS A 87 -10.59 22.35 40.92
C LYS A 87 -9.96 22.43 42.33
N TYR A 88 -8.67 22.05 42.47
CA TYR A 88 -7.99 22.09 43.76
C TYR A 88 -7.47 23.48 44.17
N SER A 89 -7.68 24.51 43.35
CA SER A 89 -7.31 25.90 43.64
C SER A 89 -8.54 26.75 44.01
N ILE A 90 -9.74 26.23 43.87
CA ILE A 90 -11.00 26.92 44.18
C ILE A 90 -11.48 26.45 45.51
N GLU A 91 -11.91 27.41 46.37
CA GLU A 91 -12.48 27.10 47.70
C GLU A 91 -14.02 26.98 47.68
N ASN A 92 -14.65 27.26 46.53
CA ASN A 92 -16.11 27.18 46.36
C ASN A 92 -16.57 25.74 46.08
N THR A 93 -17.33 25.16 47.00
CA THR A 93 -17.83 23.78 46.94
C THR A 93 -18.68 23.50 45.70
N ASP A 94 -19.48 24.44 45.25
CA ASP A 94 -20.31 24.24 44.05
C ASP A 94 -19.46 24.24 42.78
N ALA A 95 -18.51 25.15 42.66
CA ALA A 95 -17.58 25.19 41.53
C ALA A 95 -16.66 23.96 41.51
N GLU A 96 -16.23 23.45 42.71
CA GLU A 96 -15.44 22.24 42.84
C GLU A 96 -16.21 21.02 42.34
N ARG A 97 -17.52 20.90 42.66
CA ARG A 97 -18.41 19.83 42.19
C ARG A 97 -18.63 19.90 40.68
N TRP A 98 -18.94 21.07 40.13
CA TRP A 98 -19.12 21.24 38.68
C TRP A 98 -17.85 20.88 37.93
N LEU A 99 -16.69 21.30 38.38
CA LEU A 99 -15.41 20.94 37.77
C LEU A 99 -15.18 19.41 37.85
N TRP A 100 -15.61 18.74 38.93
CA TRP A 100 -15.55 17.30 39.04
C TRP A 100 -16.46 16.61 38.02
N TYR A 101 -17.68 17.09 37.77
CA TYR A 101 -18.54 16.59 36.70
C TYR A 101 -17.92 16.80 35.31
N PHE A 102 -17.25 17.92 35.08
CA PHE A 102 -16.52 18.17 33.84
C PHE A 102 -15.36 17.21 33.58
N TYR A 103 -14.85 16.46 34.57
CA TYR A 103 -13.85 15.40 34.35
C TYR A 103 -14.39 14.30 33.45
N TYR A 104 -15.70 14.07 33.42
CA TYR A 104 -16.35 13.06 32.59
C TYR A 104 -16.33 13.44 31.10
N PHE A 105 -16.11 14.70 30.76
CA PHE A 105 -15.94 15.12 29.39
C PHE A 105 -14.69 14.47 28.75
N PRO A 106 -13.45 14.72 29.21
CA PRO A 106 -12.30 14.01 28.67
C PRO A 106 -12.36 12.49 28.89
N MET A 107 -12.89 12.03 30.03
CA MET A 107 -12.99 10.61 30.39
C MET A 107 -13.83 9.81 29.39
N LEU A 108 -14.95 10.31 28.92
CA LEU A 108 -15.81 9.67 27.93
C LEU A 108 -15.30 9.83 26.49
N PHE A 109 -14.72 11.03 26.17
CA PHE A 109 -14.31 11.33 24.80
C PHE A 109 -12.98 10.67 24.40
N ILE A 110 -12.04 10.48 25.32
CA ILE A 110 -10.74 9.85 25.04
C ILE A 110 -10.91 8.42 24.51
N PRO A 111 -11.65 7.49 25.17
CA PRO A 111 -11.90 6.15 24.66
C PRO A 111 -12.70 6.14 23.36
N MET A 112 -13.71 7.01 23.21
CA MET A 112 -14.49 7.13 21.98
C MET A 112 -13.60 7.58 20.81
N LEU A 113 -12.75 8.58 20.97
CA LEU A 113 -11.81 9.02 19.93
C LEU A 113 -10.78 7.93 19.59
N SER A 114 -10.40 7.08 20.56
CA SER A 114 -9.54 5.92 20.32
C SER A 114 -10.21 4.90 19.37
N VAL A 115 -11.53 4.77 19.37
CA VAL A 115 -12.28 3.99 18.38
C VAL A 115 -12.10 4.60 16.98
N PHE A 116 -12.16 5.94 16.84
CA PHE A 116 -11.94 6.59 15.54
C PHE A 116 -10.51 6.43 15.05
N VAL A 117 -9.52 6.50 15.94
CA VAL A 117 -8.13 6.15 15.61
C VAL A 117 -8.08 4.73 15.05
N SER A 118 -8.62 3.74 15.76
CA SER A 118 -8.56 2.33 15.34
C SER A 118 -9.21 2.06 13.98
N ARG A 119 -10.29 2.78 13.68
CA ARG A 119 -11.01 2.68 12.39
C ARG A 119 -10.28 3.37 11.24
N SER A 120 -9.41 4.33 11.54
CA SER A 120 -8.61 5.04 10.55
C SER A 120 -7.39 4.22 10.10
N LEU A 121 -6.92 3.29 10.90
CA LEU A 121 -5.68 2.55 10.67
C LEU A 121 -5.75 1.64 9.44
N GLY A 122 -4.62 1.53 8.73
CA GLY A 122 -4.51 0.68 7.53
C GLY A 122 -5.24 1.21 6.29
N LYS A 123 -5.72 2.46 6.33
CA LYS A 123 -6.38 3.14 5.22
C LYS A 123 -5.43 4.18 4.59
N GLY A 124 -5.69 4.57 3.34
CA GLY A 124 -4.90 5.60 2.64
C GLY A 124 -4.93 6.97 3.34
N GLU A 125 -4.03 7.86 2.96
CA GLU A 125 -3.91 9.20 3.58
C GLU A 125 -5.20 10.03 3.45
N ASP A 126 -5.92 9.90 2.32
CA ASP A 126 -7.16 10.64 2.02
C ASP A 126 -8.43 9.99 2.59
N PHE A 127 -8.29 8.88 3.32
CA PHE A 127 -9.43 8.20 3.90
C PHE A 127 -10.15 9.09 4.90
N ARG A 128 -11.47 9.23 4.70
CA ARG A 128 -12.36 9.90 5.63
C ARG A 128 -13.28 8.88 6.29
N LEU A 129 -13.44 8.99 7.60
CA LEU A 129 -14.34 8.13 8.35
C LEU A 129 -15.77 8.26 7.81
N PRO A 130 -16.49 7.13 7.63
CA PRO A 130 -17.89 7.14 7.21
C PRO A 130 -18.75 7.96 8.18
N ARG A 131 -19.77 8.65 7.65
CA ARG A 131 -20.65 9.50 8.47
C ARG A 131 -21.35 8.75 9.59
N TRP A 132 -21.66 7.47 9.38
CA TRP A 132 -22.33 6.64 10.39
C TRP A 132 -21.49 6.40 11.65
N THR A 133 -20.15 6.45 11.58
CA THR A 133 -19.30 6.31 12.77
C THR A 133 -19.50 7.44 13.76
N LYS A 134 -19.99 8.59 13.30
CA LYS A 134 -20.32 9.73 14.15
C LYS A 134 -21.49 9.45 15.11
N ILE A 135 -22.25 8.37 14.90
CA ILE A 135 -23.32 7.96 15.82
C ILE A 135 -22.80 7.69 17.24
N LEU A 136 -21.49 7.34 17.38
CA LEU A 136 -20.87 7.16 18.69
C LEU A 136 -20.86 8.44 19.56
N TYR A 137 -20.98 9.63 18.94
CA TYR A 137 -21.14 10.86 19.72
C TYR A 137 -22.45 10.88 20.50
N VAL A 138 -23.52 10.24 20.00
CA VAL A 138 -24.84 10.27 20.63
C VAL A 138 -24.82 9.64 22.04
N PRO A 139 -24.43 8.35 22.22
CA PRO A 139 -24.37 7.77 23.56
C PRO A 139 -23.35 8.47 24.45
N THR A 140 -22.21 8.93 23.90
CA THR A 140 -21.18 9.66 24.64
C THR A 140 -21.73 10.98 25.20
N LEU A 141 -22.47 11.76 24.39
CA LEU A 141 -23.09 13.00 24.81
C LEU A 141 -24.24 12.77 25.79
N LEU A 142 -25.06 11.72 25.59
CA LEU A 142 -26.12 11.37 26.51
C LEU A 142 -25.59 10.99 27.91
N LEU A 143 -24.52 10.20 27.94
CA LEU A 143 -23.87 9.85 29.21
C LEU A 143 -23.20 11.06 29.88
N LEU A 144 -22.60 11.94 29.12
CA LEU A 144 -22.06 13.20 29.64
C LEU A 144 -23.18 14.06 30.22
N LEU A 145 -24.28 14.20 29.50
CA LEU A 145 -25.46 14.95 29.97
C LEU A 145 -26.04 14.34 31.25
N LEU A 146 -26.13 13.00 31.32
CA LEU A 146 -26.54 12.29 32.52
C LEU A 146 -25.65 12.65 33.73
N VAL A 147 -24.32 12.76 33.54
CA VAL A 147 -23.41 13.15 34.62
C VAL A 147 -23.59 14.64 34.99
N LEU A 148 -23.65 15.52 34.00
CA LEU A 148 -23.80 16.96 34.23
C LEU A 148 -25.11 17.34 34.89
N THR A 149 -26.19 16.57 34.66
CA THR A 149 -27.52 16.77 35.28
C THR A 149 -27.69 16.00 36.56
N ASN A 150 -26.65 15.38 37.13
CA ASN A 150 -26.76 14.48 38.30
C ASN A 150 -27.39 15.15 39.53
N ASP A 151 -27.21 16.45 39.71
CA ASP A 151 -27.80 17.20 40.82
C ASP A 151 -29.34 17.12 40.82
N LEU A 152 -29.99 16.91 39.64
CA LEU A 152 -31.46 16.82 39.52
C LEU A 152 -31.99 15.44 39.82
N HIS A 153 -31.25 14.36 39.53
CA HIS A 153 -31.79 13.00 39.56
C HIS A 153 -30.96 12.01 40.42
N GLN A 154 -29.72 12.35 40.79
CA GLN A 154 -28.80 11.55 41.60
C GLN A 154 -28.65 10.07 41.16
N GLN A 155 -28.78 9.80 39.85
CA GLN A 155 -28.67 8.43 39.29
C GLN A 155 -27.25 7.98 39.06
N VAL A 156 -26.28 8.93 38.96
CA VAL A 156 -24.84 8.62 38.78
C VAL A 156 -24.15 8.64 40.14
N PHE A 157 -24.40 9.69 40.94
CA PHE A 157 -23.89 9.87 42.29
C PHE A 157 -25.05 10.26 43.21
N SER A 158 -25.18 9.56 44.30
CA SER A 158 -26.08 9.94 45.41
C SER A 158 -25.28 10.54 46.57
N PHE A 159 -25.88 11.47 47.27
CA PHE A 159 -25.28 12.22 48.39
C PHE A 159 -25.99 11.91 49.68
N PRO A 160 -25.56 10.88 50.45
CA PRO A 160 -26.24 10.44 51.64
C PRO A 160 -26.32 11.50 52.76
N SER A 161 -25.33 12.42 52.79
CA SER A 161 -25.29 13.53 53.75
C SER A 161 -26.26 14.67 53.45
N GLY A 162 -26.94 14.63 52.28
CA GLY A 162 -27.76 15.72 51.78
C GLY A 162 -26.99 16.93 51.27
N VAL A 163 -25.67 16.95 51.44
CA VAL A 163 -24.79 17.99 50.91
C VAL A 163 -24.18 17.53 49.62
N LEU A 164 -24.42 18.28 48.56
CA LEU A 164 -23.85 17.99 47.21
C LEU A 164 -22.33 18.28 47.23
N SER A 165 -21.51 17.24 47.42
CA SER A 165 -20.06 17.35 47.54
C SER A 165 -19.36 16.22 46.81
N ASP A 166 -18.21 16.50 46.20
CA ASP A 166 -17.32 15.50 45.59
C ASP A 166 -16.50 14.69 46.63
N ARG A 167 -16.68 14.96 47.94
CA ARG A 167 -15.97 14.27 49.03
C ARG A 167 -16.75 13.11 49.61
N GLU A 168 -18.09 13.23 49.69
CA GLU A 168 -18.97 12.21 50.24
C GLU A 168 -20.09 11.87 49.25
N TYR A 169 -19.89 10.82 48.48
CA TYR A 169 -20.85 10.34 47.52
C TYR A 169 -20.84 8.81 47.44
N ARG A 170 -21.89 8.24 46.88
CA ARG A 170 -22.01 6.81 46.53
C ARG A 170 -22.22 6.70 45.03
N TYR A 171 -21.67 5.65 44.45
CA TYR A 171 -21.87 5.30 43.04
C TYR A 171 -23.24 4.63 42.86
N GLU A 172 -24.00 5.16 41.92
CA GLU A 172 -25.32 4.61 41.54
C GLU A 172 -25.25 3.93 40.16
N GLY A 173 -26.39 3.36 39.71
CA GLY A 173 -26.47 2.59 38.47
C GLY A 173 -25.92 3.33 37.23
N GLY A 174 -26.19 4.65 37.13
CA GLY A 174 -25.69 5.49 36.02
C GLY A 174 -24.16 5.52 35.90
N TYR A 175 -23.43 5.47 37.01
CA TYR A 175 -21.98 5.39 37.00
C TYR A 175 -21.45 4.14 36.29
N PHE A 176 -22.09 3.00 36.53
CA PHE A 176 -21.69 1.74 35.90
C PHE A 176 -21.97 1.74 34.39
N PHE A 177 -22.99 2.46 33.90
CA PHE A 177 -23.21 2.66 32.47
C PHE A 177 -22.07 3.51 31.84
N VAL A 178 -21.63 4.55 32.54
CA VAL A 178 -20.50 5.38 32.12
C VAL A 178 -19.21 4.54 32.00
N MET A 179 -18.89 3.79 33.08
CA MET A 179 -17.70 2.91 33.09
C MET A 179 -17.80 1.79 32.04
N GLY A 180 -19.01 1.21 31.85
CA GLY A 180 -19.26 0.20 30.83
C GLY A 180 -19.02 0.73 29.42
N TRP A 181 -19.46 1.95 29.13
CA TRP A 181 -19.21 2.62 27.85
C TRP A 181 -17.72 2.88 27.60
N GLU A 182 -16.99 3.37 28.61
CA GLU A 182 -15.55 3.58 28.55
C GLU A 182 -14.82 2.28 28.24
N ALA A 183 -15.10 1.21 28.99
CA ALA A 183 -14.50 -0.11 28.80
C ALA A 183 -14.82 -0.70 27.42
N LEU A 184 -16.05 -0.54 26.94
CA LEU A 184 -16.49 -1.00 25.62
C LEU A 184 -15.73 -0.27 24.49
N CYS A 185 -15.63 1.06 24.58
CA CYS A 185 -14.90 1.86 23.60
C CYS A 185 -13.41 1.51 23.60
N ALA A 186 -12.77 1.42 24.78
CA ALA A 186 -11.34 1.08 24.89
C ALA A 186 -11.06 -0.34 24.41
N GLY A 187 -11.89 -1.32 24.80
CA GLY A 187 -11.77 -2.71 24.34
C GLY A 187 -11.96 -2.86 22.85
N PHE A 188 -12.98 -2.21 22.27
CA PHE A 188 -13.20 -2.21 20.82
C PHE A 188 -12.05 -1.57 20.07
N ALA A 189 -11.53 -0.42 20.53
CA ALA A 189 -10.40 0.26 19.91
C ALA A 189 -9.18 -0.66 19.89
N PHE A 190 -8.84 -1.29 21.02
CA PHE A 190 -7.71 -2.21 21.11
C PHE A 190 -7.87 -3.43 20.19
N LEU A 191 -9.02 -4.12 20.23
CA LEU A 191 -9.28 -5.30 19.40
C LEU A 191 -9.24 -4.95 17.91
N SER A 192 -9.79 -3.79 17.53
CA SER A 192 -9.75 -3.30 16.14
C SER A 192 -8.34 -2.99 15.69
N MET A 193 -7.49 -2.36 16.53
CA MET A 193 -6.09 -2.11 16.26
C MET A 193 -5.32 -3.43 16.08
N ALA A 194 -5.52 -4.39 16.99
CA ALA A 194 -4.86 -5.70 16.96
C ALA A 194 -5.21 -6.53 15.71
N LYS A 195 -6.47 -6.48 15.25
CA LYS A 195 -6.92 -7.15 14.01
C LYS A 195 -6.34 -6.52 12.76
N ASN A 196 -6.22 -5.20 12.73
CA ASN A 196 -5.76 -4.45 11.55
C ASN A 196 -4.23 -4.38 11.43
N CYS A 197 -3.47 -4.98 12.34
CA CYS A 197 -2.03 -5.02 12.29
C CYS A 197 -1.53 -5.86 11.11
N ARG A 198 -0.92 -5.20 10.10
CA ARG A 198 -0.40 -5.82 8.88
C ARG A 198 1.11 -6.10 8.92
N ILE A 199 1.82 -5.62 9.94
CA ILE A 199 3.28 -5.71 10.00
C ILE A 199 3.71 -7.06 10.59
N PRO A 200 4.41 -7.95 9.86
CA PRO A 200 4.78 -9.29 10.32
C PRO A 200 5.63 -9.31 11.60
N ARG A 201 6.56 -8.37 11.73
CA ARG A 201 7.45 -8.23 12.91
C ARG A 201 6.67 -7.88 14.17
N SER A 202 5.58 -7.13 14.03
CA SER A 202 4.72 -6.70 15.12
C SER A 202 3.86 -7.81 15.73
N ARG A 203 3.69 -8.97 15.06
CA ARG A 203 2.86 -10.06 15.57
C ARG A 203 3.32 -10.60 16.94
N ARG A 204 4.63 -10.61 17.22
CA ARG A 204 5.15 -11.05 18.54
C ARG A 204 4.93 -10.00 19.64
N ILE A 205 4.95 -8.71 19.28
CA ILE A 205 4.92 -7.58 20.22
C ILE A 205 3.51 -6.97 20.32
N ARG A 206 2.56 -7.40 19.47
CA ARG A 206 1.19 -6.85 19.44
C ARG A 206 0.43 -6.90 20.78
N TRP A 207 0.88 -7.76 21.70
CA TRP A 207 0.29 -7.90 23.04
C TRP A 207 0.89 -6.92 24.06
N LEU A 208 1.94 -6.16 23.70
CA LEU A 208 2.56 -5.18 24.59
C LEU A 208 1.56 -4.16 25.17
N PRO A 209 0.55 -3.64 24.45
CA PRO A 209 -0.45 -2.73 25.01
C PRO A 209 -1.34 -3.37 26.10
N LEU A 210 -1.38 -4.72 26.20
CA LEU A 210 -2.09 -5.39 27.29
C LEU A 210 -1.41 -5.18 28.66
N VAL A 211 -0.11 -4.90 28.68
CA VAL A 211 0.63 -4.66 29.94
C VAL A 211 0.08 -3.41 30.64
N PRO A 212 0.03 -2.22 30.02
CA PRO A 212 -0.55 -1.04 30.67
C PRO A 212 -2.07 -1.19 30.86
N LEU A 213 -2.77 -1.97 30.04
CA LEU A 213 -4.19 -2.26 30.26
C LEU A 213 -4.41 -3.11 31.53
N ALA A 214 -3.62 -4.16 31.73
CA ALA A 214 -3.65 -4.96 32.95
C ALA A 214 -3.25 -4.12 34.18
N LEU A 215 -2.25 -3.23 34.00
CA LEU A 215 -1.85 -2.27 35.05
C LEU A 215 -2.97 -1.30 35.40
N SER A 216 -3.78 -0.86 34.41
CA SER A 216 -4.97 -0.04 34.63
C SER A 216 -5.99 -0.74 35.53
N LEU A 217 -6.26 -2.01 35.24
CA LEU A 217 -7.21 -2.80 36.04
C LEU A 217 -6.68 -3.03 37.47
N ALA A 218 -5.40 -3.38 37.58
CA ALA A 218 -4.76 -3.57 38.89
C ALA A 218 -4.75 -2.26 39.70
N TYR A 219 -4.48 -1.13 39.04
CA TYR A 219 -4.55 0.20 39.66
C TYR A 219 -5.97 0.53 40.15
N ALA A 220 -6.97 0.31 39.30
CA ALA A 220 -8.38 0.55 39.68
C ALA A 220 -8.79 -0.28 40.90
N CYS A 221 -8.46 -1.57 40.91
CA CYS A 221 -8.72 -2.46 42.08
C CYS A 221 -7.99 -1.98 43.32
N ALA A 222 -6.71 -1.61 43.21
CA ALA A 222 -5.92 -1.12 44.33
C ALA A 222 -6.42 0.24 44.86
N TYR A 223 -6.86 1.11 43.94
CA TYR A 223 -7.45 2.41 44.30
C TYR A 223 -8.75 2.27 45.07
N VAL A 224 -9.67 1.43 44.59
CA VAL A 224 -10.95 1.14 45.25
C VAL A 224 -10.73 0.50 46.65
N LYS A 225 -9.77 -0.41 46.78
CA LYS A 225 -9.39 -1.04 48.04
C LYS A 225 -8.58 -0.10 48.96
N LYS A 226 -8.33 1.15 48.56
CA LYS A 226 -7.57 2.18 49.30
C LYS A 226 -6.21 1.65 49.76
N VAL A 227 -5.50 0.90 48.91
CA VAL A 227 -4.16 0.40 49.23
C VAL A 227 -3.23 1.59 49.49
N TYR A 228 -2.65 1.64 50.69
CA TYR A 228 -1.92 2.81 51.23
C TYR A 228 -0.89 3.38 50.25
N TRP A 229 0.02 2.56 49.74
CA TRP A 229 1.09 3.01 48.84
C TRP A 229 0.57 3.56 47.51
N VAL A 230 -0.47 2.92 46.95
CA VAL A 230 -1.11 3.40 45.70
C VAL A 230 -1.80 4.74 45.96
N TRP A 231 -2.47 4.88 47.09
CA TRP A 231 -3.19 6.10 47.44
C TRP A 231 -2.27 7.26 47.72
N VAL A 232 -1.12 7.02 48.34
CA VAL A 232 -0.10 8.05 48.66
C VAL A 232 0.66 8.50 47.43
N LEU A 233 1.20 7.58 46.63
CA LEU A 233 2.05 7.87 45.48
C LEU A 233 1.27 8.19 44.20
N ALA A 234 0.26 7.37 43.87
CA ALA A 234 -0.50 7.43 42.66
C ALA A 234 -1.99 7.73 42.86
N GLY A 235 -2.41 8.20 44.04
CA GLY A 235 -3.82 8.44 44.37
C GLY A 235 -4.46 9.64 43.65
N ASP A 236 -3.82 10.18 42.62
CA ASP A 236 -4.38 11.14 41.67
C ASP A 236 -4.91 10.39 40.48
N MET A 237 -6.19 10.00 40.54
CA MET A 237 -6.82 9.18 39.54
C MET A 237 -6.77 9.80 38.14
N THR A 238 -6.95 11.12 38.02
CA THR A 238 -6.90 11.84 36.73
C THR A 238 -5.54 11.67 36.05
N VAL A 239 -4.47 11.95 36.80
CA VAL A 239 -3.10 11.84 36.26
C VAL A 239 -2.75 10.39 35.93
N SER A 240 -3.10 9.46 36.83
CA SER A 240 -2.81 8.04 36.62
C SER A 240 -3.53 7.49 35.39
N GLN A 241 -4.80 7.83 35.19
CA GLN A 241 -5.56 7.43 34.01
C GLN A 241 -4.98 8.05 32.72
N CYS A 242 -4.62 9.34 32.72
CA CYS A 242 -3.96 9.96 31.57
C CYS A 242 -2.64 9.27 31.22
N LEU A 243 -1.78 8.96 32.21
CA LEU A 243 -0.53 8.25 32.00
C LEU A 243 -0.75 6.83 31.44
N ILE A 244 -1.73 6.11 31.96
CA ILE A 244 -2.07 4.75 31.49
C ILE A 244 -2.58 4.79 30.06
N PHE A 245 -3.53 5.68 29.74
CA PHE A 245 -4.04 5.82 28.37
C PHE A 245 -2.93 6.23 27.38
N ALA A 246 -2.07 7.18 27.75
CA ALA A 246 -0.93 7.56 26.94
C ALA A 246 0.03 6.38 26.75
N SER A 247 0.28 5.58 27.79
CA SER A 247 1.11 4.38 27.71
C SER A 247 0.53 3.32 26.79
N ILE A 248 -0.80 3.09 26.81
CA ILE A 248 -1.48 2.17 25.90
C ILE A 248 -1.31 2.62 24.45
N LEU A 249 -1.58 3.92 24.17
CA LEU A 249 -1.45 4.47 22.83
C LEU A 249 0.00 4.46 22.35
N GLU A 250 0.97 4.81 23.21
CA GLU A 250 2.40 4.75 22.86
C GLU A 250 2.85 3.31 22.60
N CYS A 251 2.40 2.32 23.39
CA CYS A 251 2.65 0.91 23.10
C CYS A 251 2.05 0.50 21.75
N CYS A 252 0.84 0.97 21.42
CA CYS A 252 0.24 0.74 20.10
C CYS A 252 1.06 1.34 18.96
N ILE A 253 1.66 2.52 19.16
CA ILE A 253 2.56 3.16 18.19
C ILE A 253 3.87 2.36 18.05
N GLN A 254 4.50 1.99 19.16
CA GLN A 254 5.76 1.24 19.17
C GLN A 254 5.63 -0.16 18.57
N CYS A 255 4.48 -0.81 18.78
CA CYS A 255 4.16 -2.11 18.17
C CYS A 255 3.79 -2.02 16.69
N GLY A 256 3.68 -0.82 16.10
CA GLY A 256 3.22 -0.63 14.74
C GLY A 256 1.72 -0.90 14.53
N LEU A 257 0.94 -1.00 15.60
CA LEU A 257 -0.53 -1.03 15.52
C LEU A 257 -1.07 0.31 15.01
N ILE A 258 -0.44 1.41 15.42
CA ILE A 258 -0.64 2.75 14.87
C ILE A 258 0.56 3.07 13.98
N GLN A 259 0.30 3.36 12.70
CA GLN A 259 1.34 3.65 11.73
C GLN A 259 2.05 4.96 12.07
N SER A 260 3.36 4.88 12.25
CA SER A 260 4.24 6.01 12.49
C SER A 260 5.40 6.01 11.51
N ASN A 261 6.08 7.14 11.37
CA ASN A 261 7.30 7.26 10.57
C ASN A 261 8.57 6.74 11.28
N LEU A 262 8.41 5.98 12.35
CA LEU A 262 9.52 5.34 13.05
C LEU A 262 9.90 4.03 12.36
N GLY A 263 11.22 3.79 12.25
CA GLY A 263 11.75 2.54 11.71
C GLY A 263 11.87 2.49 10.20
N TYR A 264 11.75 3.63 9.48
CA TYR A 264 12.06 3.67 8.05
C TYR A 264 13.51 3.30 7.77
N ASP A 265 14.45 3.69 8.63
CA ASP A 265 15.87 3.31 8.50
C ASP A 265 16.02 1.78 8.50
N GLU A 266 15.40 1.10 9.49
CA GLU A 266 15.41 -0.37 9.56
C GLU A 266 14.67 -1.02 8.37
N LEU A 267 13.60 -0.40 7.86
CA LEU A 267 12.87 -0.87 6.68
C LEU A 267 13.76 -0.78 5.44
N PHE A 268 14.46 0.34 5.27
CA PHE A 268 15.36 0.54 4.13
C PHE A 268 16.60 -0.36 4.21
N GLU A 269 17.12 -0.62 5.41
CA GLU A 269 18.18 -1.61 5.63
C GLU A 269 17.73 -3.04 5.30
N ALA A 270 16.46 -3.38 5.59
CA ALA A 270 15.92 -4.72 5.36
C ALA A 270 15.34 -4.93 3.94
N THR A 271 15.21 -3.87 3.14
CA THR A 271 14.63 -4.01 1.80
C THR A 271 15.66 -4.56 0.80
N SER A 272 15.23 -5.52 -0.01
CA SER A 272 16.01 -6.05 -1.13
C SER A 272 15.95 -5.16 -2.38
N LEU A 273 15.09 -4.13 -2.39
CA LEU A 273 14.97 -3.23 -3.51
C LEU A 273 16.07 -2.17 -3.47
N PRO A 274 16.83 -1.95 -4.56
CA PRO A 274 17.84 -0.91 -4.65
C PRO A 274 17.18 0.47 -4.82
N VAL A 275 16.82 1.11 -3.71
CA VAL A 275 16.05 2.37 -3.66
C VAL A 275 16.83 3.44 -2.92
N GLN A 276 16.78 4.68 -3.44
CA GLN A 276 17.29 5.89 -2.81
C GLN A 276 16.21 6.96 -2.79
N ILE A 277 15.99 7.59 -1.64
CA ILE A 277 15.09 8.74 -1.49
C ILE A 277 15.92 9.98 -1.24
N THR A 278 15.60 11.06 -1.96
CA THR A 278 16.26 12.35 -1.84
C THR A 278 15.25 13.46 -1.54
N ASP A 279 15.74 14.57 -1.04
CA ASP A 279 14.98 15.81 -0.94
C ASP A 279 14.87 16.53 -2.30
N GLN A 280 14.27 17.73 -2.31
CA GLN A 280 14.13 18.56 -3.52
C GLN A 280 15.49 19.02 -4.08
N ALA A 281 16.52 19.08 -3.24
CA ALA A 281 17.88 19.45 -3.62
C ALA A 281 18.70 18.25 -4.08
N PHE A 282 18.11 17.05 -4.16
CA PHE A 282 18.76 15.77 -4.47
C PHE A 282 19.77 15.30 -3.41
N CYS A 283 19.69 15.85 -2.18
CA CYS A 283 20.45 15.33 -1.06
C CYS A 283 19.82 14.01 -0.57
N SER A 284 20.65 12.97 -0.46
CA SER A 284 20.21 11.63 -0.05
C SER A 284 19.70 11.65 1.39
N GLN A 285 18.45 11.20 1.60
CA GLN A 285 17.82 11.05 2.91
C GLN A 285 17.82 9.59 3.36
N TYR A 286 17.49 8.66 2.45
CA TYR A 286 17.46 7.23 2.69
C TYR A 286 18.07 6.48 1.51
N VAL A 287 18.89 5.48 1.81
CA VAL A 287 19.52 4.58 0.83
C VAL A 287 19.38 3.16 1.32
N SER A 288 18.83 2.27 0.48
CA SER A 288 18.76 0.85 0.81
C SER A 288 20.13 0.19 0.70
N VAL A 289 20.35 -0.87 1.49
CA VAL A 289 21.59 -1.67 1.40
C VAL A 289 21.76 -2.27 0.00
N ALA A 290 20.67 -2.69 -0.62
CA ALA A 290 20.65 -3.23 -1.99
C ALA A 290 21.12 -2.22 -3.05
N MET A 291 21.09 -0.91 -2.77
CA MET A 291 21.58 0.14 -3.68
C MET A 291 23.12 0.14 -3.80
N GLN A 292 23.84 -0.52 -2.88
CA GLN A 292 25.34 -0.58 -2.84
C GLN A 292 26.03 0.79 -2.75
N GLY A 293 25.36 1.76 -2.12
CA GLY A 293 25.83 3.12 -1.95
C GLY A 293 24.90 4.17 -2.55
N ALA A 294 24.99 5.39 -2.06
CA ALA A 294 24.21 6.50 -2.59
C ALA A 294 24.74 6.93 -3.96
N LEU A 295 23.83 7.12 -4.91
CA LEU A 295 24.18 7.75 -6.19
C LEU A 295 24.56 9.21 -5.96
N PRO A 296 25.59 9.71 -6.65
CA PRO A 296 26.06 11.07 -6.49
C PRO A 296 25.01 12.09 -6.97
N GLN A 297 24.91 13.20 -6.26
CA GLN A 297 23.94 14.26 -6.55
C GLN A 297 24.05 14.81 -7.97
N SER A 298 25.26 14.82 -8.55
CA SER A 298 25.52 15.24 -9.92
C SER A 298 24.81 14.38 -10.96
N GLU A 299 24.84 13.06 -10.80
CA GLU A 299 24.16 12.12 -11.70
C GLU A 299 22.62 12.24 -11.60
N LEU A 300 22.10 12.36 -10.37
CA LEU A 300 20.67 12.51 -10.15
C LEU A 300 20.10 13.81 -10.73
N ARG A 301 20.88 14.91 -10.72
CA ARG A 301 20.49 16.18 -11.34
C ARG A 301 20.51 16.17 -12.86
N GLN A 302 21.42 15.42 -13.47
CA GLN A 302 21.55 15.33 -14.91
C GLN A 302 20.44 14.52 -15.57
N MET A 303 19.70 13.75 -14.78
CA MET A 303 18.62 12.93 -15.27
C MET A 303 17.43 13.80 -15.72
N GLN A 304 17.30 14.02 -17.03
CA GLN A 304 16.22 14.83 -17.62
C GLN A 304 14.91 14.03 -17.77
N GLN A 305 15.00 12.72 -18.03
CA GLN A 305 13.87 11.82 -18.20
C GLN A 305 13.61 11.00 -16.93
N ASP A 306 12.43 10.40 -16.83
CA ASP A 306 12.07 9.56 -15.68
C ASP A 306 12.78 8.21 -15.65
N THR A 307 13.50 7.87 -16.74
CA THR A 307 14.31 6.67 -16.90
C THR A 307 15.68 7.03 -17.49
N ALA A 308 16.74 6.42 -16.96
CA ALA A 308 18.09 6.52 -17.47
C ALA A 308 18.79 5.16 -17.41
N HIS A 309 19.61 4.82 -18.41
CA HIS A 309 20.43 3.61 -18.38
C HIS A 309 21.69 3.87 -17.55
N LEU A 310 21.94 3.00 -16.58
CA LEU A 310 23.12 3.02 -15.70
C LEU A 310 24.09 1.87 -16.09
N GLY A 311 24.28 1.63 -17.39
CA GLY A 311 24.98 0.50 -17.98
C GLY A 311 24.04 -0.31 -18.88
N ASP A 312 24.52 -1.45 -19.39
CA ASP A 312 23.77 -2.23 -20.37
C ASP A 312 22.56 -2.95 -19.75
N ASP A 313 22.68 -3.41 -18.51
CA ASP A 313 21.69 -4.27 -17.85
C ASP A 313 20.97 -3.61 -16.67
N THR A 314 21.19 -2.32 -16.40
CA THR A 314 20.59 -1.61 -15.28
C THR A 314 19.87 -0.35 -15.73
N LEU A 315 18.58 -0.27 -15.39
CA LEU A 315 17.74 0.89 -15.64
C LEU A 315 17.50 1.64 -14.33
N LEU A 316 17.90 2.92 -14.28
CA LEU A 316 17.57 3.83 -13.18
C LEU A 316 16.24 4.52 -13.49
N LYS A 317 15.26 4.35 -12.60
CA LYS A 317 13.98 5.05 -12.68
C LYS A 317 13.85 6.05 -11.56
N ARG A 318 13.14 7.16 -11.82
CA ARG A 318 12.81 8.16 -10.80
C ARG A 318 11.32 8.42 -10.76
N HIS A 319 10.84 8.80 -9.57
CA HIS A 319 9.49 9.31 -9.40
C HIS A 319 9.49 10.49 -8.43
N LYS A 320 8.67 11.50 -8.73
CA LYS A 320 8.56 12.71 -7.90
C LYS A 320 7.69 12.45 -6.69
N LEU A 321 8.20 12.73 -5.51
CA LEU A 321 7.47 12.73 -4.26
C LEU A 321 7.03 14.16 -3.90
N ARG A 322 6.11 14.31 -2.95
CA ARG A 322 5.62 15.62 -2.49
C ARG A 322 6.72 16.56 -1.99
N ARG A 323 7.82 16.02 -1.44
CA ARG A 323 8.95 16.77 -0.88
C ARG A 323 10.32 16.29 -1.34
N GLY A 324 10.40 15.61 -2.49
CA GLY A 324 11.66 15.07 -2.99
C GLY A 324 11.47 14.13 -4.17
N TRP A 325 12.39 13.19 -4.30
CA TRP A 325 12.42 12.21 -5.37
C TRP A 325 12.74 10.83 -4.81
N VAL A 326 12.21 9.79 -5.44
CA VAL A 326 12.62 8.40 -5.23
C VAL A 326 13.28 7.90 -6.50
N PHE A 327 14.41 7.23 -6.34
CA PHE A 327 15.17 6.58 -7.40
C PHE A 327 15.27 5.09 -7.07
N TRP A 328 15.14 4.23 -8.07
CA TRP A 328 15.40 2.81 -7.92
C TRP A 328 16.05 2.23 -9.14
N LYS A 329 16.92 1.23 -8.93
CA LYS A 329 17.55 0.46 -9.99
C LYS A 329 16.69 -0.74 -10.30
N GLU A 330 16.56 -1.03 -11.59
CA GLU A 330 15.87 -2.21 -12.10
C GLU A 330 16.86 -3.00 -12.95
N ASP A 331 17.02 -4.29 -12.64
CA ASP A 331 17.84 -5.20 -13.42
C ASP A 331 17.03 -5.65 -14.65
N ILE A 332 17.54 -5.31 -15.83
CA ILE A 332 16.94 -5.64 -17.12
C ILE A 332 17.76 -6.70 -17.90
N SER A 333 18.72 -7.36 -17.26
CA SER A 333 19.57 -8.38 -17.89
C SER A 333 18.74 -9.51 -18.53
N ALA A 334 17.76 -10.04 -17.80
CA ALA A 334 16.85 -11.06 -18.32
C ALA A 334 16.02 -10.55 -19.52
N LEU A 335 15.57 -9.30 -19.47
CA LEU A 335 14.82 -8.67 -20.57
C LEU A 335 15.71 -8.51 -21.83
N ASN A 336 16.95 -8.06 -21.64
CA ASN A 336 17.92 -7.92 -22.73
C ASN A 336 18.29 -9.27 -23.34
N GLN A 337 18.42 -10.31 -22.53
CA GLN A 337 18.67 -11.66 -23.02
C GLN A 337 17.50 -12.18 -23.87
N ILE A 338 16.27 -12.07 -23.37
CA ILE A 338 15.07 -12.46 -24.12
C ILE A 338 14.95 -11.67 -25.42
N ARG A 339 15.25 -10.35 -25.40
CA ARG A 339 15.24 -9.54 -26.61
C ARG A 339 16.26 -10.02 -27.63
N LYS A 340 17.47 -10.36 -27.19
CA LYS A 340 18.52 -10.90 -28.06
C LYS A 340 18.13 -12.26 -28.66
N GLU A 341 17.57 -13.16 -27.86
CA GLU A 341 17.05 -14.45 -28.35
C GLU A 341 15.93 -14.26 -29.36
N LEU A 342 15.04 -13.31 -29.13
CA LEU A 342 13.94 -12.99 -30.02
C LEU A 342 14.43 -12.39 -31.36
N GLU A 343 15.47 -11.54 -31.32
CA GLU A 343 16.12 -11.00 -32.53
C GLU A 343 16.76 -12.14 -33.35
N LEU A 344 17.50 -13.05 -32.70
CA LEU A 344 18.09 -14.21 -33.39
C LEU A 344 17.01 -15.12 -34.00
N THR A 345 15.98 -15.46 -33.25
CA THR A 345 14.87 -16.30 -33.75
C THR A 345 14.14 -15.65 -34.92
N ARG A 346 13.94 -14.32 -34.86
CA ARG A 346 13.34 -13.55 -35.96
C ARG A 346 14.18 -13.63 -37.21
N ASP A 347 15.50 -13.48 -37.10
CA ASP A 347 16.41 -13.52 -38.22
C ASP A 347 16.47 -14.95 -38.80
N GLU A 348 16.51 -16.01 -38.00
CA GLU A 348 16.41 -17.40 -38.41
C GLU A 348 15.10 -17.71 -39.17
N LEU A 349 13.96 -17.20 -38.64
CA LEU A 349 12.66 -17.34 -39.30
C LEU A 349 12.61 -16.62 -40.66
N ARG A 350 13.25 -15.47 -40.77
CA ARG A 350 13.34 -14.72 -42.02
C ARG A 350 14.14 -15.49 -43.05
N ASP A 351 15.34 -15.98 -42.68
CA ASP A 351 16.20 -16.77 -43.56
C ASP A 351 15.48 -18.06 -44.01
N THR A 352 14.83 -18.74 -43.09
CA THR A 352 14.01 -19.94 -43.39
C THR A 352 12.85 -19.60 -44.33
N GLY A 353 12.20 -18.47 -44.11
CA GLY A 353 11.14 -17.96 -44.96
C GLY A 353 11.59 -17.67 -46.39
N ASP A 354 12.76 -17.03 -46.52
CA ASP A 354 13.36 -16.73 -47.83
C ASP A 354 13.74 -18.02 -48.59
N VAL A 355 14.31 -19.02 -47.91
CA VAL A 355 14.61 -20.34 -48.48
C VAL A 355 13.34 -21.03 -48.94
N LEU A 356 12.31 -21.04 -48.10
CA LEU A 356 11.02 -21.67 -48.46
C LEU A 356 10.34 -20.97 -49.61
N ALA A 357 10.43 -19.65 -49.72
CA ALA A 357 9.90 -18.88 -50.81
C ALA A 357 10.67 -19.21 -52.13
N ALA A 358 11.98 -19.37 -52.07
CA ALA A 358 12.78 -19.79 -53.22
C ALA A 358 12.46 -21.21 -53.67
N GLU A 359 12.34 -22.16 -52.73
CA GLU A 359 11.88 -23.54 -53.03
C GLU A 359 10.48 -23.58 -53.67
N ASN A 360 9.56 -22.85 -53.14
CA ASN A 360 8.19 -22.79 -53.66
C ASN A 360 8.17 -22.19 -55.08
N ALA A 361 9.00 -21.14 -55.32
CA ALA A 361 9.11 -20.58 -56.64
C ALA A 361 9.75 -21.57 -57.65
N GLN A 362 10.76 -22.34 -57.22
CA GLN A 362 11.36 -23.39 -58.00
C GLN A 362 10.37 -24.53 -58.29
N ARG A 363 9.64 -24.96 -57.29
CA ARG A 363 8.61 -25.99 -57.40
C ARG A 363 7.50 -25.58 -58.37
N ALA A 364 7.06 -24.32 -58.29
CA ALA A 364 6.05 -23.78 -59.22
C ALA A 364 6.55 -23.77 -60.68
N ARG A 365 7.84 -23.39 -60.89
CA ARG A 365 8.46 -23.46 -62.23
C ARG A 365 8.53 -24.91 -62.75
N TRP A 366 8.91 -25.84 -61.88
CA TRP A 366 9.00 -27.24 -62.23
C TRP A 366 7.66 -27.84 -62.61
N LEU A 367 6.61 -27.55 -61.80
CA LEU A 367 5.24 -27.95 -62.09
C LEU A 367 4.73 -27.39 -63.42
N LYS A 368 5.06 -26.12 -63.71
CA LYS A 368 4.69 -25.51 -65.01
C LYS A 368 5.37 -26.20 -66.18
N LEU A 369 6.68 -26.48 -66.11
CA LEU A 369 7.41 -27.21 -67.13
C LEU A 369 6.89 -28.64 -67.33
N THR A 370 6.56 -29.30 -66.21
CA THR A 370 5.99 -30.67 -66.25
C THR A 370 4.64 -30.69 -66.96
N GLU A 371 3.77 -29.70 -66.69
CA GLU A 371 2.47 -29.59 -67.31
C GLU A 371 2.60 -29.19 -68.81
N GLU A 372 3.52 -28.30 -69.13
CA GLU A 372 3.85 -27.96 -70.55
C GLU A 372 4.31 -29.23 -71.30
N ASN A 373 5.25 -30.00 -70.77
CA ASN A 373 5.70 -31.24 -71.37
C ASN A 373 4.58 -32.27 -71.53
N ARG A 374 3.73 -32.44 -70.52
CA ARG A 374 2.58 -33.31 -70.58
C ARG A 374 1.58 -32.92 -71.70
N LEU A 375 1.44 -31.59 -71.90
CA LEU A 375 0.62 -31.07 -73.03
C LEU A 375 1.23 -31.37 -74.38
N TYR A 376 2.57 -31.23 -74.49
CA TYR A 376 3.29 -31.59 -75.72
C TYR A 376 3.17 -33.08 -76.00
N ASP A 377 3.34 -33.98 -75.04
CA ASP A 377 3.20 -35.42 -75.18
C ASP A 377 1.76 -35.83 -75.61
N MET A 378 0.73 -35.18 -75.03
CA MET A 378 -0.65 -35.40 -75.44
C MET A 378 -0.89 -34.92 -76.87
N MET A 379 -0.34 -33.77 -77.22
CA MET A 379 -0.46 -33.27 -78.60
C MET A 379 0.21 -34.21 -79.61
N GLU A 380 1.41 -34.71 -79.31
CA GLU A 380 2.13 -35.66 -80.12
C GLU A 380 1.36 -36.96 -80.28
N ALA A 381 0.88 -37.54 -79.17
CA ALA A 381 0.08 -38.76 -79.20
C ALA A 381 -1.20 -38.62 -79.99
N GLN A 382 -1.91 -37.48 -79.87
CA GLN A 382 -3.16 -37.20 -80.59
C GLN A 382 -2.94 -37.00 -82.14
N THR A 383 -1.76 -36.50 -82.55
CA THR A 383 -1.46 -36.20 -83.96
C THR A 383 -0.53 -37.21 -84.62
N ALA A 384 0.04 -38.17 -83.84
CA ALA A 384 0.99 -39.15 -84.30
C ALA A 384 0.52 -39.92 -85.56
N ARG A 385 -0.74 -40.36 -85.54
CA ARG A 385 -1.33 -41.10 -86.67
C ARG A 385 -1.43 -40.25 -87.97
N GLN A 386 -1.80 -38.99 -87.81
CA GLN A 386 -1.93 -38.05 -88.97
C GLN A 386 -0.49 -37.62 -89.44
N ILE A 387 0.48 -37.49 -88.55
CA ILE A 387 1.88 -37.20 -88.92
C ILE A 387 2.45 -38.40 -89.66
N ALA A 388 2.20 -39.65 -89.23
CA ALA A 388 2.59 -40.86 -89.99
C ALA A 388 1.98 -40.88 -91.36
N MET A 389 0.67 -40.62 -91.45
CA MET A 389 -0.07 -40.59 -92.76
C MET A 389 0.46 -39.48 -93.65
N LEU A 390 0.84 -38.28 -93.09
CA LEU A 390 1.44 -37.19 -93.85
C LEU A 390 2.83 -37.59 -94.38
N ARG A 391 3.65 -38.29 -93.56
CA ARG A 391 4.92 -38.82 -93.95
C ARG A 391 4.83 -39.79 -95.16
N ASP A 392 3.87 -40.72 -95.04
CA ASP A 392 3.66 -41.70 -96.15
C ASP A 392 3.19 -41.03 -97.44
N LEU A 393 2.26 -40.08 -97.31
CA LEU A 393 1.81 -39.29 -98.51
C LEU A 393 2.95 -38.44 -99.13
N LEU A 394 3.82 -37.88 -98.29
CA LEU A 394 5.00 -37.15 -98.80
C LEU A 394 5.98 -38.07 -99.46
N ALA A 395 6.21 -39.29 -98.97
CA ALA A 395 7.07 -40.27 -99.60
C ALA A 395 6.49 -40.77 -100.92
N GLU A 396 5.12 -40.92 -101.04
CA GLU A 396 4.46 -41.23 -102.30
C GLU A 396 4.53 -40.04 -103.24
N LEU A 397 4.35 -38.81 -102.80
CA LEU A 397 4.48 -37.60 -103.61
C LEU A 397 5.86 -37.46 -104.23
N GLN A 398 6.94 -37.81 -103.51
CA GLN A 398 8.31 -37.81 -104.07
C GLN A 398 8.53 -38.84 -105.12
N LYS A 399 7.76 -39.91 -105.22
CA LYS A 399 7.81 -41.00 -106.23
C LYS A 399 6.86 -40.83 -107.35
N ALA A 400 5.98 -39.79 -107.39
CA ALA A 400 4.93 -39.60 -108.38
C ALA A 400 5.51 -38.91 -109.59
N GLU A 401 5.58 -39.69 -110.75
CA GLU A 401 6.04 -39.18 -112.04
C GLU A 401 4.91 -38.55 -112.86
N GLU A 402 3.63 -38.79 -112.50
CA GLU A 402 2.45 -38.31 -113.21
C GLU A 402 1.89 -37.02 -112.62
N PRO A 403 1.77 -35.91 -113.36
CA PRO A 403 1.41 -34.60 -112.83
C PRO A 403 -0.01 -34.60 -112.17
N ASP A 404 -0.99 -35.36 -112.69
CA ASP A 404 -2.31 -35.40 -112.06
C ASP A 404 -2.38 -36.20 -110.75
N ARG A 405 -1.51 -37.18 -110.57
CA ARG A 405 -1.36 -37.95 -109.34
C ARG A 405 -0.63 -37.09 -108.29
N ALA A 406 0.41 -36.36 -108.70
CA ALA A 406 1.12 -35.45 -107.82
C ALA A 406 0.22 -34.32 -107.24
N ARG A 407 -0.68 -33.74 -108.09
CA ARG A 407 -1.68 -32.75 -107.63
C ARG A 407 -2.65 -33.31 -106.61
N ARG A 408 -3.18 -34.51 -106.81
CA ARG A 408 -4.11 -35.17 -105.86
C ARG A 408 -3.40 -35.45 -104.51
N LEU A 409 -2.16 -35.97 -104.55
CA LEU A 409 -1.38 -36.23 -103.35
C LEU A 409 -1.03 -34.94 -102.64
N LEU A 410 -0.67 -33.87 -103.31
CA LEU A 410 -0.42 -32.55 -102.72
C LEU A 410 -1.67 -31.98 -102.04
N GLY A 411 -2.84 -32.14 -102.68
CA GLY A 411 -4.13 -31.77 -102.04
C GLY A 411 -4.37 -32.49 -100.72
N GLN A 412 -4.12 -33.81 -100.69
CA GLN A 412 -4.23 -34.59 -99.44
C GLN A 412 -3.24 -34.16 -98.37
N VAL A 413 -2.02 -33.90 -98.77
CA VAL A 413 -0.94 -33.33 -97.83
C VAL A 413 -1.40 -32.02 -97.22
N ILE A 414 -1.91 -31.09 -98.03
CA ILE A 414 -2.43 -29.80 -97.54
C ILE A 414 -3.60 -29.96 -96.57
N ILE A 415 -4.55 -30.84 -96.88
CA ILE A 415 -5.71 -31.12 -96.02
C ILE A 415 -5.28 -31.67 -94.68
N ILE A 416 -4.40 -32.70 -94.65
CA ILE A 416 -3.94 -33.33 -93.45
C ILE A 416 -3.05 -32.34 -92.66
N GLY A 417 -2.17 -31.60 -93.28
CA GLY A 417 -1.33 -30.55 -92.65
C GLY A 417 -2.15 -29.44 -92.02
N THR A 418 -3.25 -29.02 -92.76
CA THR A 418 -4.19 -28.04 -92.24
C THR A 418 -4.97 -28.59 -91.03
N TYR A 419 -5.36 -29.84 -91.07
CA TYR A 419 -6.06 -30.52 -89.94
C TYR A 419 -5.17 -30.61 -88.72
N ILE A 420 -3.91 -31.06 -88.91
CA ILE A 420 -2.93 -31.11 -87.76
C ILE A 420 -2.76 -29.73 -87.14
N LYS A 421 -2.52 -28.67 -87.97
CA LYS A 421 -2.37 -27.30 -87.49
C LYS A 421 -3.60 -26.80 -86.70
N ARG A 422 -4.81 -27.01 -87.23
CA ARG A 422 -6.04 -26.59 -86.57
C ARG A 422 -6.31 -27.36 -85.29
N ARG A 423 -6.12 -28.68 -85.29
CA ARG A 423 -6.25 -29.51 -84.08
C ARG A 423 -5.28 -29.17 -83.03
N SER A 424 -4.00 -28.93 -83.31
CA SER A 424 -2.98 -28.45 -82.36
C SER A 424 -3.37 -27.10 -81.74
N ASN A 425 -3.83 -26.16 -82.59
CA ASN A 425 -4.29 -24.85 -82.07
C ASN A 425 -5.53 -24.96 -81.16
N LEU A 426 -6.51 -25.80 -81.47
CA LEU A 426 -7.67 -26.02 -80.64
C LEU A 426 -7.32 -26.65 -79.27
N THR A 427 -6.37 -27.58 -79.27
CA THR A 427 -5.91 -28.20 -78.07
C THR A 427 -5.19 -27.15 -77.18
N PHE A 428 -4.40 -26.26 -77.75
CA PHE A 428 -3.71 -25.17 -77.10
C PHE A 428 -4.68 -24.14 -76.49
N VAL A 429 -5.72 -23.75 -77.26
CA VAL A 429 -6.73 -22.79 -76.76
C VAL A 429 -7.66 -23.43 -75.74
N GLY A 430 -7.96 -24.73 -75.81
CA GLY A 430 -8.76 -25.46 -74.83
C GLY A 430 -8.09 -25.52 -73.47
N VAL A 431 -6.76 -25.68 -73.43
CA VAL A 431 -5.95 -25.70 -72.18
C VAL A 431 -5.75 -24.32 -71.59
N GLN A 432 -5.73 -23.25 -72.42
CA GLN A 432 -5.64 -21.88 -71.91
C GLN A 432 -6.93 -21.36 -71.24
N ARG A 433 -8.09 -22.04 -71.52
CA ARG A 433 -9.41 -21.64 -71.02
C ARG A 433 -9.94 -22.49 -69.84
N GLY A 434 -9.30 -23.57 -69.46
CA GLY A 434 -9.66 -24.41 -68.32
C GLY A 434 -8.62 -24.21 -67.18
#